data_b29ab29524f90c4a0f68d8f3d40327f4
#
_entry.id   b29ab29524f90c4a0f68d8f3d40327f4
#
_cell.length_a   1.000
_cell.length_b   1.000
_cell.length_c   1.000
_cell.angle_alpha   90.00
_cell.angle_beta   90.00
_cell.angle_gamma   90.00
#
_symmetry.space_group_name_H-M   'P 1'
#
loop_
_entity.id
_entity.type
_entity.pdbx_description
1 polymer ?
#
loop_
_entity_poly.entity_id
_entity_poly.type
_entity_poly.pdbx_seq_one_letter_code
_entity_poly.pdbx_strand_id
1 'polypeptide(L)'
;AMAGVVWGACGRSNDLHAAAQPARTPVTALASGSTLEGPFTHENLSVYVVRGSTTDARDYITLDEGLAARTVTVREKGSAAGGDRSEVNELEIENRSDTWLFLQAGDIVKGGKQDRTIMTDLALAPQSGPQPLEAFCVEHGRWVPSAEGMAFRNNPGIVAGASLKRAIQGEKS
;
A
#
# COMPACT_ATOMS: atom_id res chain seq x y z
N ALA A 1 -21.35 -67.26 -38.04
CA ALA A 1 -20.72 -66.01 -38.49
C ALA A 1 -21.20 -64.88 -37.59
N MET A 2 -20.38 -64.50 -36.65
CA MET A 2 -20.63 -63.31 -35.79
C MET A 2 -19.53 -62.30 -36.04
N ALA A 3 -19.90 -61.15 -36.56
CA ALA A 3 -18.99 -60.03 -36.78
C ALA A 3 -18.81 -59.23 -35.49
N GLY A 4 -17.56 -59.18 -34.98
CA GLY A 4 -17.21 -58.38 -33.82
C GLY A 4 -16.90 -56.94 -34.24
N VAL A 5 -17.58 -55.97 -33.69
CA VAL A 5 -17.30 -54.55 -33.86
C VAL A 5 -16.30 -54.15 -32.82
N VAL A 6 -15.09 -53.74 -33.22
CA VAL A 6 -14.06 -53.18 -32.36
C VAL A 6 -14.28 -51.67 -32.27
N TRP A 7 -14.63 -51.19 -31.08
CA TRP A 7 -14.67 -49.77 -30.77
C TRP A 7 -13.26 -49.31 -30.43
N GLY A 8 -12.67 -48.47 -31.28
CA GLY A 8 -11.42 -47.76 -31.00
C GLY A 8 -11.68 -46.64 -30.03
N ALA A 9 -11.12 -46.76 -28.83
CA ALA A 9 -11.07 -45.65 -27.87
C ALA A 9 -10.07 -44.58 -28.34
N CYS A 10 -10.59 -43.42 -28.74
CA CYS A 10 -9.79 -42.24 -29.02
C CYS A 10 -9.37 -41.65 -27.66
N GLY A 11 -8.17 -42.02 -27.21
CA GLY A 11 -7.55 -41.41 -26.06
C GLY A 11 -7.18 -39.94 -26.36
N ARG A 12 -7.92 -39.00 -25.74
CA ARG A 12 -7.47 -37.61 -25.68
C ARG A 12 -6.35 -37.54 -24.66
N SER A 13 -5.13 -37.39 -25.16
CA SER A 13 -4.00 -36.97 -24.33
C SER A 13 -4.27 -35.55 -23.83
N ASN A 14 -4.65 -35.42 -22.55
CA ASN A 14 -4.58 -34.15 -21.86
C ASN A 14 -3.09 -33.88 -21.60
N ASP A 15 -2.38 -33.35 -22.58
CA ASP A 15 -1.11 -32.68 -22.35
C ASP A 15 -1.39 -31.37 -21.61
N LEU A 16 -1.56 -31.49 -20.27
CA LEU A 16 -1.39 -30.35 -19.40
C LEU A 16 0.05 -29.89 -19.62
N HIS A 17 0.22 -28.76 -20.32
CA HIS A 17 1.47 -28.04 -20.37
C HIS A 17 1.93 -27.83 -18.93
N ALA A 18 2.85 -28.66 -18.46
CA ALA A 18 3.61 -28.39 -17.27
C ALA A 18 4.34 -27.07 -17.54
N ALA A 19 3.84 -25.97 -16.98
CA ALA A 19 4.54 -24.71 -17.00
C ALA A 19 5.93 -24.97 -16.45
N ALA A 20 6.95 -24.81 -17.30
CA ALA A 20 8.34 -24.96 -16.89
C ALA A 20 8.55 -24.09 -15.66
N GLN A 21 8.91 -24.71 -14.54
CA GLN A 21 9.27 -23.95 -13.34
C GLN A 21 10.44 -23.04 -13.72
N PRO A 22 10.34 -21.73 -13.49
CA PRO A 22 11.45 -20.84 -13.79
C PRO A 22 12.69 -21.34 -13.05
N ALA A 23 13.79 -21.41 -13.76
CA ALA A 23 15.08 -21.80 -13.18
C ALA A 23 15.30 -20.94 -11.93
N ARG A 24 15.56 -21.60 -10.78
CA ARG A 24 15.83 -20.88 -9.54
C ARG A 24 17.09 -20.04 -9.74
N THR A 25 16.91 -18.73 -9.78
CA THR A 25 18.01 -17.79 -9.84
C THR A 25 18.83 -17.92 -8.55
N PRO A 26 20.17 -17.88 -8.61
CA PRO A 26 21.00 -18.06 -7.42
C PRO A 26 20.67 -16.99 -6.37
N VAL A 27 20.49 -17.44 -5.14
CA VAL A 27 20.30 -16.56 -3.99
C VAL A 27 21.64 -15.94 -3.66
N THR A 28 21.74 -14.61 -3.72
CA THR A 28 22.95 -13.88 -3.35
C THR A 28 22.84 -13.43 -1.88
N ALA A 29 23.80 -13.85 -1.05
CA ALA A 29 23.90 -13.35 0.32
C ALA A 29 24.36 -11.88 0.31
N LEU A 30 23.66 -11.02 1.06
CA LEU A 30 24.03 -9.62 1.26
C LEU A 30 24.81 -9.46 2.57
N ALA A 31 25.65 -8.42 2.64
CA ALA A 31 26.51 -8.17 3.80
C ALA A 31 25.74 -7.97 5.13
N SER A 32 24.43 -7.68 5.07
CA SER A 32 23.54 -7.50 6.21
C SER A 32 22.96 -8.81 6.79
N GLY A 33 23.39 -9.98 6.29
CA GLY A 33 22.74 -11.26 6.61
C GLY A 33 21.42 -11.52 5.89
N SER A 34 21.03 -10.62 5.02
CA SER A 34 19.87 -10.78 4.14
C SER A 34 20.23 -11.56 2.88
N THR A 35 19.25 -12.10 2.20
CA THR A 35 19.42 -12.79 0.91
C THR A 35 18.61 -12.08 -0.17
N LEU A 36 19.15 -12.07 -1.38
CA LEU A 36 18.50 -11.53 -2.56
C LEU A 36 18.11 -12.69 -3.48
N GLU A 37 16.82 -12.80 -3.78
CA GLU A 37 16.27 -13.76 -4.74
C GLU A 37 15.81 -13.03 -6.00
N GLY A 38 16.05 -13.55 -7.16
CA GLY A 38 15.65 -12.95 -8.44
C GLY A 38 16.81 -12.82 -9.42
N PRO A 39 16.63 -12.10 -10.52
CA PRO A 39 15.40 -11.39 -10.90
C PRO A 39 14.26 -12.33 -11.30
N PHE A 40 13.05 -11.98 -10.93
CA PHE A 40 11.82 -12.52 -11.52
C PHE A 40 11.41 -11.55 -12.63
N THR A 41 11.57 -11.93 -13.88
CA THR A 41 11.43 -11.01 -15.01
C THR A 41 10.20 -11.35 -15.85
N HIS A 42 9.42 -10.32 -16.18
CA HIS A 42 8.34 -10.36 -17.13
C HIS A 42 8.42 -9.11 -18.00
N GLU A 43 8.61 -9.28 -19.30
CA GLU A 43 8.85 -8.20 -20.26
C GLU A 43 9.98 -7.24 -19.79
N ASN A 44 9.64 -5.99 -19.53
CA ASN A 44 10.57 -4.95 -19.06
C ASN A 44 10.57 -4.77 -17.54
N LEU A 45 9.87 -5.63 -16.79
CA LEU A 45 9.84 -5.62 -15.32
C LEU A 45 10.72 -6.71 -14.76
N SER A 46 11.63 -6.36 -13.85
CA SER A 46 12.41 -7.31 -13.06
C SER A 46 12.19 -7.02 -11.58
N VAL A 47 11.77 -8.04 -10.85
CA VAL A 47 11.51 -7.96 -9.41
C VAL A 47 12.56 -8.78 -8.66
N TYR A 48 13.12 -8.21 -7.63
CA TYR A 48 14.03 -8.86 -6.69
C TYR A 48 13.37 -8.92 -5.32
N VAL A 49 13.45 -10.06 -4.66
CA VAL A 49 12.95 -10.25 -3.30
C VAL A 49 14.12 -10.22 -2.35
N VAL A 50 14.12 -9.31 -1.40
CA VAL A 50 15.08 -9.26 -0.31
C VAL A 50 14.47 -9.97 0.89
N ARG A 51 15.12 -11.03 1.36
CA ARG A 51 14.73 -11.74 2.59
C ARG A 51 15.76 -11.47 3.67
N GLY A 52 15.30 -11.13 4.84
CA GLY A 52 16.14 -10.90 6.01
C GLY A 52 15.45 -11.41 7.27
N SER A 53 16.21 -11.56 8.34
CA SER A 53 15.65 -11.72 9.66
C SER A 53 15.23 -10.34 10.17
N THR A 54 14.00 -10.21 10.63
CA THR A 54 13.59 -9.03 11.40
C THR A 54 13.78 -9.31 12.88
N THR A 55 14.30 -8.31 13.59
CA THR A 55 14.31 -8.30 15.07
C THR A 55 13.06 -7.63 15.63
N ASP A 56 12.26 -7.03 14.77
CA ASP A 56 11.01 -6.35 15.13
C ASP A 56 9.86 -7.37 15.06
N ALA A 57 9.34 -7.72 16.22
CA ALA A 57 8.23 -8.65 16.40
C ALA A 57 6.87 -7.92 16.51
N ARG A 58 6.82 -6.61 16.22
CA ARG A 58 5.57 -5.84 16.28
C ARG A 58 4.67 -6.20 15.12
N ASP A 59 3.39 -6.32 15.42
CA ASP A 59 2.36 -6.39 14.40
C ASP A 59 1.98 -4.98 13.95
N TYR A 60 1.71 -4.83 12.66
CA TYR A 60 1.33 -3.56 12.05
C TYR A 60 0.02 -3.72 11.28
N ILE A 61 -0.79 -2.68 11.37
CA ILE A 61 -1.89 -2.44 10.43
C ILE A 61 -1.47 -1.35 9.44
N THR A 62 -1.99 -1.40 8.24
CA THR A 62 -1.83 -0.35 7.23
C THR A 62 -2.80 0.79 7.48
N LEU A 63 -2.55 1.94 6.86
CA LEU A 63 -3.46 3.08 6.90
C LEU A 63 -4.86 2.70 6.41
N ASP A 64 -4.95 1.94 5.31
CA ASP A 64 -6.23 1.49 4.75
C ASP A 64 -7.01 0.60 5.71
N GLU A 65 -6.35 -0.35 6.36
CA GLU A 65 -6.97 -1.23 7.36
C GLU A 65 -7.50 -0.44 8.57
N GLY A 66 -6.68 0.47 9.10
CA GLY A 66 -7.04 1.29 10.24
C GLY A 66 -8.22 2.23 9.97
N LEU A 67 -8.24 2.87 8.79
CA LEU A 67 -9.35 3.72 8.36
C LEU A 67 -10.64 2.91 8.11
N ALA A 68 -10.53 1.74 7.46
CA ALA A 68 -11.66 0.85 7.23
C ALA A 68 -12.27 0.33 8.54
N ALA A 69 -11.43 -0.04 9.51
CA ALA A 69 -11.84 -0.47 10.84
C ALA A 69 -12.32 0.69 11.74
N ARG A 70 -12.13 1.95 11.32
CA ARG A 70 -12.41 3.15 12.13
C ARG A 70 -11.63 3.24 13.44
N THR A 71 -10.51 2.56 13.51
CA THR A 71 -9.56 2.63 14.62
C THR A 71 -8.47 3.68 14.39
N VAL A 72 -8.36 4.17 13.16
CA VAL A 72 -7.50 5.28 12.78
C VAL A 72 -8.37 6.41 12.23
N THR A 73 -8.04 7.65 12.59
CA THR A 73 -8.68 8.83 12.03
C THR A 73 -7.63 9.77 11.45
N VAL A 74 -7.93 10.30 10.27
CA VAL A 74 -7.16 11.38 9.62
C VAL A 74 -8.11 12.54 9.39
N ARG A 75 -7.69 13.75 9.72
CA ARG A 75 -8.49 14.97 9.56
C ARG A 75 -7.63 16.19 9.26
N GLU A 76 -8.24 17.24 8.77
CA GLU A 76 -7.59 18.54 8.63
C GLU A 76 -7.20 19.06 10.02
N LYS A 77 -5.96 19.53 10.19
CA LYS A 77 -5.48 20.11 11.45
C LYS A 77 -6.33 21.31 11.86
N GLY A 78 -6.74 21.32 13.11
CA GLY A 78 -7.60 22.39 13.66
C GLY A 78 -9.10 22.25 13.36
N SER A 79 -9.53 21.25 12.60
CA SER A 79 -10.95 21.05 12.28
C SER A 79 -11.80 20.63 13.47
N ALA A 80 -11.20 20.03 14.50
CA ALA A 80 -11.90 19.64 15.73
C ALA A 80 -12.45 20.82 16.54
N ALA A 81 -11.91 22.03 16.34
CA ALA A 81 -12.32 23.26 17.05
C ALA A 81 -13.39 24.07 16.29
N GLY A 82 -13.95 23.55 15.18
CA GLY A 82 -14.97 24.24 14.39
C GLY A 82 -14.45 25.47 13.63
N GLY A 83 -13.15 25.65 13.51
CA GLY A 83 -12.51 26.79 12.84
C GLY A 83 -12.04 26.46 11.43
N ASP A 84 -12.17 27.41 10.52
CA ASP A 84 -11.71 27.34 9.13
C ASP A 84 -10.18 27.58 8.99
N ARG A 85 -9.42 27.45 10.06
CA ARG A 85 -7.96 27.67 10.07
C ARG A 85 -7.20 26.38 9.86
N SER A 86 -7.53 25.60 8.85
CA SER A 86 -6.73 24.43 8.49
C SER A 86 -5.47 24.88 7.74
N GLU A 87 -4.30 24.48 8.23
CA GLU A 87 -3.06 24.62 7.48
C GLU A 87 -3.09 23.67 6.28
N VAL A 88 -2.78 24.21 5.09
CA VAL A 88 -3.02 23.52 3.81
C VAL A 88 -2.25 22.19 3.69
N ASN A 89 -1.09 22.10 4.33
CA ASN A 89 -0.19 20.95 4.18
C ASN A 89 -0.07 20.08 5.45
N GLU A 90 -0.87 20.37 6.47
CA GLU A 90 -0.85 19.59 7.70
C GLU A 90 -2.19 18.95 7.97
N LEU A 91 -2.14 17.64 8.13
CA LEU A 91 -3.24 16.83 8.65
C LEU A 91 -2.94 16.45 10.09
N GLU A 92 -3.91 15.87 10.73
CA GLU A 92 -3.78 15.24 12.03
C GLU A 92 -4.21 13.79 11.92
N ILE A 93 -3.40 12.88 12.47
CA ILE A 93 -3.68 11.46 12.51
C ILE A 93 -3.71 10.95 13.95
N GLU A 94 -4.61 10.04 14.24
CA GLU A 94 -4.76 9.40 15.52
C GLU A 94 -4.92 7.90 15.34
N ASN A 95 -4.12 7.10 16.06
CA ASN A 95 -4.22 5.65 16.11
C ASN A 95 -4.86 5.20 17.43
N ARG A 96 -6.11 4.77 17.37
CA ARG A 96 -6.87 4.23 18.52
C ARG A 96 -6.86 2.70 18.58
N SER A 97 -6.13 2.05 17.67
CA SER A 97 -6.00 0.59 17.69
C SER A 97 -5.00 0.14 18.76
N ASP A 98 -5.04 -1.13 19.10
CA ASP A 98 -4.06 -1.78 19.98
C ASP A 98 -2.82 -2.27 19.22
N THR A 99 -2.70 -1.92 17.94
CA THR A 99 -1.65 -2.38 17.01
C THR A 99 -0.90 -1.17 16.46
N TRP A 100 0.39 -1.35 16.15
CA TRP A 100 1.16 -0.33 15.45
C TRP A 100 0.55 -0.03 14.08
N LEU A 101 0.48 1.23 13.74
CA LEU A 101 0.03 1.70 12.43
C LEU A 101 1.23 2.05 11.56
N PHE A 102 1.28 1.51 10.35
CA PHE A 102 2.25 1.90 9.34
C PHE A 102 1.58 2.69 8.21
N LEU A 103 2.15 3.86 7.93
CA LEU A 103 1.80 4.70 6.77
C LEU A 103 2.97 4.67 5.79
N GLN A 104 2.66 4.57 4.53
CA GLN A 104 3.66 4.63 3.47
C GLN A 104 3.61 5.97 2.75
N ALA A 105 4.76 6.55 2.48
CA ALA A 105 4.86 7.72 1.59
C ALA A 105 4.20 7.43 0.24
N GLY A 106 3.25 8.29 -0.14
CA GLY A 106 2.44 8.11 -1.33
C GLY A 106 1.09 7.45 -1.10
N ASP A 107 0.76 7.03 0.13
CA ASP A 107 -0.63 6.67 0.45
C ASP A 107 -1.55 7.86 0.16
N ILE A 108 -2.74 7.59 -0.37
CA ILE A 108 -3.71 8.62 -0.73
C ILE A 108 -4.94 8.46 0.16
N VAL A 109 -5.30 9.54 0.85
CA VAL A 109 -6.54 9.63 1.62
C VAL A 109 -7.51 10.59 0.93
N LYS A 110 -8.78 10.20 0.89
CA LYS A 110 -9.87 10.96 0.25
C LYS A 110 -10.74 11.63 1.29
N GLY A 111 -11.01 12.89 1.09
CA GLY A 111 -11.89 13.63 1.99
C GLY A 111 -11.41 15.04 2.26
N GLY A 112 -11.77 15.57 3.44
CA GLY A 112 -11.43 16.94 3.80
C GLY A 112 -11.78 17.96 2.73
N LYS A 113 -11.02 19.04 2.65
CA LYS A 113 -11.15 20.05 1.58
C LYS A 113 -10.61 19.58 0.23
N GLN A 114 -9.64 18.68 0.24
CA GLN A 114 -9.02 18.06 -0.95
C GLN A 114 -8.44 16.71 -0.60
N ASP A 115 -8.34 15.81 -1.58
CA ASP A 115 -7.62 14.57 -1.42
C ASP A 115 -6.13 14.84 -1.18
N ARG A 116 -5.50 14.03 -0.33
CA ARG A 116 -4.11 14.21 0.11
C ARG A 116 -3.28 12.96 -0.16
N THR A 117 -1.99 13.16 -0.41
CA THR A 117 -0.99 12.09 -0.37
C THR A 117 -0.02 12.30 0.79
N ILE A 118 0.30 11.22 1.47
CA ILE A 118 1.22 11.21 2.62
C ILE A 118 2.65 11.43 2.13
N MET A 119 3.40 12.28 2.82
CA MET A 119 4.74 12.69 2.40
C MET A 119 5.84 11.75 2.86
N THR A 120 5.67 11.07 3.99
CA THR A 120 6.74 10.33 4.67
C THR A 120 6.22 9.01 5.19
N ASP A 121 7.09 7.99 5.18
CA ASP A 121 6.83 6.76 5.92
C ASP A 121 6.80 7.08 7.41
N LEU A 122 5.79 6.56 8.10
CA LEU A 122 5.59 6.80 9.53
C LEU A 122 5.04 5.55 10.21
N ALA A 123 5.57 5.26 11.40
CA ALA A 123 5.02 4.24 12.28
C ALA A 123 4.49 4.90 13.55
N LEU A 124 3.22 4.71 13.85
CA LEU A 124 2.56 5.23 15.04
C LEU A 124 2.27 4.12 16.04
N ALA A 125 2.60 4.38 17.30
CA ALA A 125 2.34 3.43 18.37
C ALA A 125 0.83 3.17 18.56
N PRO A 126 0.46 2.02 19.15
CA PRO A 126 -0.90 1.80 19.62
C PRO A 126 -1.36 2.93 20.54
N GLN A 127 -2.65 3.26 20.45
CA GLN A 127 -3.29 4.27 21.32
C GLN A 127 -2.57 5.63 21.32
N SER A 128 -1.87 5.96 20.21
CA SER A 128 -1.26 7.28 20.08
C SER A 128 -2.35 8.33 19.83
N GLY A 129 -2.32 9.38 20.61
CA GLY A 129 -3.18 10.54 20.42
C GLY A 129 -2.87 11.28 19.11
N PRO A 130 -3.56 12.40 18.85
CA PRO A 130 -3.38 13.17 17.63
C PRO A 130 -1.91 13.58 17.41
N GLN A 131 -1.43 13.29 16.20
CA GLN A 131 -0.08 13.60 15.73
C GLN A 131 -0.15 14.39 14.43
N PRO A 132 0.74 15.36 14.19
CA PRO A 132 0.81 16.04 12.91
C PRO A 132 1.22 15.05 11.80
N LEU A 133 0.58 15.18 10.65
CA LEU A 133 0.84 14.37 9.47
C LEU A 133 1.03 15.27 8.26
N GLU A 134 2.25 15.29 7.72
CA GLU A 134 2.57 16.03 6.53
C GLU A 134 1.96 15.39 5.28
N ALA A 135 1.27 16.19 4.48
CA ALA A 135 0.59 15.71 3.28
C ALA A 135 0.52 16.78 2.19
N PHE A 136 0.48 16.35 0.94
CA PHE A 136 0.23 17.22 -0.21
C PHE A 136 -1.16 17.06 -0.79
N CYS A 137 -1.70 18.14 -1.35
CA CYS A 137 -2.91 18.10 -2.14
C CYS A 137 -2.66 17.36 -3.47
N VAL A 138 -3.52 16.39 -3.80
CA VAL A 138 -3.45 15.66 -5.07
C VAL A 138 -4.70 15.86 -5.92
N GLU A 139 -5.62 16.66 -5.46
CA GLU A 139 -6.84 17.03 -6.16
C GLU A 139 -6.81 18.52 -6.53
N HIS A 140 -7.07 18.83 -7.80
CA HIS A 140 -7.10 20.19 -8.28
C HIS A 140 -8.54 20.75 -8.28
N GLY A 141 -8.71 21.96 -7.77
CA GLY A 141 -9.93 22.76 -7.95
C GLY A 141 -11.03 22.57 -6.89
N ARG A 142 -11.01 21.53 -6.07
CA ARG A 142 -11.94 21.41 -4.93
C ARG A 142 -11.31 22.04 -3.69
N TRP A 143 -11.96 23.03 -3.11
CA TRP A 143 -11.52 23.69 -1.88
C TRP A 143 -12.66 23.84 -0.87
N VAL A 144 -13.55 22.84 -0.90
CA VAL A 144 -14.68 22.73 0.02
C VAL A 144 -14.69 21.34 0.63
N PRO A 145 -15.21 21.19 1.86
CA PRO A 145 -15.35 19.88 2.48
C PRO A 145 -16.08 18.90 1.57
N SER A 146 -15.64 17.64 1.56
CA SER A 146 -16.35 16.56 0.91
C SER A 146 -17.70 16.30 1.58
N ALA A 147 -18.51 15.42 1.00
CA ALA A 147 -19.79 15.01 1.62
C ALA A 147 -19.57 14.35 3.00
N GLU A 148 -18.39 13.77 3.25
CA GLU A 148 -17.97 13.20 4.52
C GLU A 148 -17.45 14.25 5.52
N GLY A 149 -17.44 15.53 5.16
CA GLY A 149 -16.94 16.62 6.00
C GLY A 149 -15.43 16.73 5.99
N MET A 150 -14.83 16.98 7.17
CA MET A 150 -13.40 17.23 7.34
C MET A 150 -12.59 15.95 7.62
N ALA A 151 -13.24 14.80 7.76
CA ALA A 151 -12.58 13.52 7.95
C ALA A 151 -12.15 12.91 6.62
N PHE A 152 -11.09 12.14 6.66
CA PHE A 152 -10.60 11.40 5.51
C PHE A 152 -11.01 9.93 5.61
N ARG A 153 -11.16 9.29 4.45
CA ARG A 153 -11.42 7.86 4.30
C ARG A 153 -10.31 7.21 3.49
N ASN A 154 -10.22 5.90 3.59
CA ASN A 154 -9.29 5.10 2.82
C ASN A 154 -9.57 5.18 1.30
N ASN A 155 -8.53 4.90 0.54
CA ASN A 155 -8.58 4.78 -0.92
C ASN A 155 -7.86 3.47 -1.32
N PRO A 156 -8.48 2.30 -1.07
CA PRO A 156 -7.82 1.01 -1.15
C PRO A 156 -7.12 0.77 -2.49
N GLY A 157 -5.88 0.34 -2.43
CA GLY A 157 -5.10 -0.05 -3.60
C GLY A 157 -4.63 1.11 -4.47
N ILE A 158 -4.81 2.36 -4.05
CA ILE A 158 -4.32 3.53 -4.78
C ILE A 158 -3.23 4.22 -3.98
N VAL A 159 -2.02 4.20 -4.53
CA VAL A 159 -0.86 4.92 -4.02
C VAL A 159 -0.30 5.85 -5.08
N ALA A 160 0.41 6.88 -4.67
CA ALA A 160 1.06 7.80 -5.59
C ALA A 160 2.04 7.06 -6.52
N GLY A 161 1.95 7.32 -7.81
CA GLY A 161 2.88 6.78 -8.79
C GLY A 161 4.32 7.26 -8.57
N ALA A 162 5.30 6.58 -9.15
CA ALA A 162 6.72 6.85 -8.96
C ALA A 162 7.14 8.29 -9.30
N SER A 163 6.51 8.92 -10.28
CA SER A 163 6.76 10.33 -10.64
C SER A 163 6.31 11.29 -9.54
N LEU A 164 5.12 11.07 -8.98
CA LEU A 164 4.60 11.89 -7.89
C LEU A 164 5.43 11.68 -6.61
N LYS A 165 5.78 10.44 -6.28
CA LYS A 165 6.66 10.17 -5.12
C LYS A 165 8.02 10.88 -5.24
N ARG A 166 8.61 10.91 -6.43
CA ARG A 166 9.86 11.67 -6.66
C ARG A 166 9.68 13.18 -6.52
N ALA A 167 8.57 13.73 -7.00
CA ALA A 167 8.26 15.14 -6.84
C ALA A 167 8.12 15.52 -5.36
N ILE A 168 7.38 14.73 -4.59
CA ILE A 168 7.23 14.90 -3.13
C ILE A 168 8.59 14.90 -2.42
N GLN A 169 9.49 13.99 -2.80
CA GLN A 169 10.83 13.91 -2.19
C GLN A 169 11.73 15.09 -2.61
N GLY A 170 11.57 15.59 -3.82
CA GLY A 170 12.36 16.74 -4.34
C GLY A 170 11.99 18.07 -3.69
N GLU A 171 10.78 18.25 -3.23
CA GLU A 171 10.36 19.46 -2.51
C GLU A 171 10.87 19.55 -1.06
N LYS A 172 11.47 18.46 -0.53
CA LYS A 172 12.07 18.41 0.81
C LYS A 172 13.54 18.84 0.83
N SER A 173 14.19 19.04 -0.31
CA SER A 173 15.57 19.47 -0.46
C SER A 173 15.63 20.95 -0.85
#